data_d27bd3dd89c9c5ac56bf4339ffe6d9a2
#
_entry.id   d27bd3dd89c9c5ac56bf4339ffe6d9a2
#
_cell.length_a   1.000
_cell.length_b   1.000
_cell.length_c   1.000
_cell.angle_alpha   90.00
_cell.angle_beta   90.00
_cell.angle_gamma   90.00
#
_symmetry.space_group_name_H-M   'P 1'
#
loop_
_entity.id
_entity.type
_entity.pdbx_description
1 polymer ?
#
loop_
_entity_poly.entity_id
_entity_poly.type
_entity_poly.pdbx_seq_one_letter_code
_entity_poly.pdbx_strand_id
1 'polypeptide(L)'
;MDGQACLYRQRRSQGSSGTENGMITSLSNSRVKNVTALNRKAKERKSQGKYVVEGVKMFLEAPEAEIEEIYVSESFEEGCGKNPHAASCLKKLGRLSFETVSDEVFAKMSDTEAPQGILCVMKKREYSETDILSGAAPLIMVLEDIQDPGNLGTILRTAEGAGVCGILLSTGCADIYNPKTIRSTMGSIYRVPFSYVSSISETAERMKAAGILLYAAHLQGSLSYTEPDYTRGSAFLIGNEGNGLRPETAALADCFIRIPMKGQVESLNAAMAAGILMYEAVRQRNC
;
A
#
# COMPACT_ATOMS: atom_id res chain seq x y z
N MET A 1 6.53 -19.91 30.11
CA MET A 1 6.33 -19.49 28.69
C MET A 1 6.56 -20.63 27.69
N ASP A 2 6.96 -21.80 28.13
CA ASP A 2 7.26 -22.96 27.24
C ASP A 2 6.06 -23.78 26.76
N GLY A 3 4.89 -23.58 27.34
CA GLY A 3 3.72 -24.40 27.01
C GLY A 3 3.07 -24.16 25.65
N GLN A 4 3.12 -22.92 25.14
CA GLN A 4 2.47 -22.59 23.87
C GLN A 4 3.31 -23.01 22.64
N ALA A 5 4.62 -22.93 22.74
CA ALA A 5 5.52 -23.43 21.69
C ALA A 5 5.45 -24.96 21.56
N CYS A 6 5.25 -25.65 22.68
CA CYS A 6 5.07 -27.11 22.72
C CYS A 6 3.73 -27.54 22.11
N LEU A 7 2.64 -26.82 22.37
CA LEU A 7 1.32 -27.06 21.78
C LEU A 7 1.30 -26.83 20.26
N TYR A 8 2.08 -25.85 19.78
CA TYR A 8 2.23 -25.57 18.38
C TYR A 8 2.93 -26.71 17.62
N ARG A 9 4.02 -27.24 18.19
CA ARG A 9 4.72 -28.43 17.65
C ARG A 9 3.87 -29.70 17.69
N GLN A 10 3.06 -29.88 18.73
CA GLN A 10 2.18 -31.05 18.84
C GLN A 10 1.00 -31.06 17.85
N ARG A 11 0.45 -29.88 17.49
CA ARG A 11 -0.63 -29.79 16.48
C ARG A 11 -0.12 -30.06 15.06
N ARG A 12 1.15 -29.79 14.76
CA ARG A 12 1.77 -30.17 13.48
C ARG A 12 1.82 -31.68 13.29
N SER A 13 1.96 -32.47 14.37
CA SER A 13 1.99 -33.92 14.33
C SER A 13 0.60 -34.59 14.27
N GLN A 14 -0.49 -33.84 14.55
CA GLN A 14 -1.85 -34.40 14.61
C GLN A 14 -2.79 -33.93 13.49
N GLY A 15 -2.38 -32.96 12.65
CA GLY A 15 -3.24 -32.30 11.66
C GLY A 15 -2.98 -32.64 10.19
N SER A 16 -2.15 -33.62 9.85
CA SER A 16 -1.88 -33.92 8.45
C SER A 16 -2.34 -35.34 8.05
N SER A 17 -3.54 -35.43 7.52
CA SER A 17 -3.83 -36.46 6.55
C SER A 17 -3.25 -36.06 5.19
N GLY A 18 -2.04 -36.54 4.85
CA GLY A 18 -1.55 -36.67 3.48
C GLY A 18 -0.94 -35.45 2.82
N THR A 19 0.25 -35.06 3.23
CA THR A 19 1.44 -34.71 2.42
C THR A 19 2.59 -34.46 3.39
N GLU A 20 3.73 -35.12 3.19
CA GLU A 20 5.00 -34.82 3.86
C GLU A 20 5.41 -33.41 3.45
N ASN A 21 5.04 -32.37 4.21
CA ASN A 21 5.56 -31.03 4.03
C ASN A 21 6.95 -30.96 4.64
N GLY A 22 7.94 -31.50 3.91
CA GLY A 22 9.34 -31.24 4.17
C GLY A 22 9.66 -29.77 3.93
N MET A 23 10.57 -29.19 4.75
CA MET A 23 11.09 -27.84 4.56
C MET A 23 11.62 -27.64 3.13
N ILE A 24 11.29 -26.50 2.50
CA ILE A 24 11.80 -26.17 1.17
C ILE A 24 13.25 -25.67 1.31
N THR A 25 14.19 -26.42 0.77
CA THR A 25 15.64 -26.10 0.80
C THR A 25 16.19 -25.78 -0.58
N SER A 26 15.42 -26.02 -1.65
CA SER A 26 15.90 -25.86 -3.01
C SER A 26 15.52 -24.49 -3.61
N LEU A 27 16.50 -23.71 -4.04
CA LEU A 27 16.31 -22.48 -4.80
C LEU A 27 15.64 -22.70 -6.17
N SER A 28 15.66 -23.93 -6.69
CA SER A 28 15.02 -24.30 -7.95
C SER A 28 13.53 -24.61 -7.82
N ASN A 29 13.01 -24.68 -6.60
CA ASN A 29 11.60 -24.92 -6.31
C ASN A 29 10.71 -23.89 -7.06
N SER A 30 9.62 -24.34 -7.66
CA SER A 30 8.72 -23.50 -8.46
C SER A 30 8.06 -22.40 -7.64
N ARG A 31 7.71 -22.66 -6.38
CA ARG A 31 7.12 -21.66 -5.46
C ARG A 31 8.13 -20.56 -5.13
N VAL A 32 9.40 -20.92 -4.86
CA VAL A 32 10.50 -19.96 -4.62
C VAL A 32 10.71 -19.05 -5.82
N LYS A 33 10.73 -19.64 -7.03
CA LYS A 33 10.84 -18.88 -8.27
C LYS A 33 9.64 -17.95 -8.47
N ASN A 34 8.43 -18.40 -8.14
CA ASN A 34 7.23 -17.58 -8.26
C ASN A 34 7.26 -16.37 -7.32
N VAL A 35 7.56 -16.55 -6.04
CA VAL A 35 7.69 -15.43 -5.08
C VAL A 35 8.75 -14.43 -5.54
N THR A 36 9.92 -14.93 -5.98
CA THR A 36 10.98 -14.07 -6.52
C THR A 36 10.52 -13.30 -7.76
N ALA A 37 9.73 -13.92 -8.64
CA ALA A 37 9.18 -13.28 -9.82
C ALA A 37 8.15 -12.20 -9.46
N LEU A 38 7.26 -12.46 -8.50
CA LEU A 38 6.29 -11.51 -7.97
C LEU A 38 6.97 -10.28 -7.34
N ASN A 39 8.08 -10.47 -6.61
CA ASN A 39 8.85 -9.38 -6.05
C ASN A 39 9.49 -8.50 -7.14
N ARG A 40 10.05 -9.11 -8.19
CA ARG A 40 10.88 -8.39 -9.17
C ARG A 40 10.11 -7.83 -10.37
N LYS A 41 8.96 -8.46 -10.76
CA LYS A 41 8.32 -8.19 -12.05
C LYS A 41 6.88 -7.75 -11.89
N ALA A 42 6.59 -6.48 -12.23
CA ALA A 42 5.23 -5.96 -12.27
C ALA A 42 4.30 -6.77 -13.19
N LYS A 43 4.85 -7.29 -14.32
CA LYS A 43 4.10 -8.15 -15.25
C LYS A 43 3.57 -9.41 -14.57
N GLU A 44 4.40 -10.06 -13.73
CA GLU A 44 3.99 -11.25 -12.98
C GLU A 44 2.90 -10.93 -11.96
N ARG A 45 3.05 -9.82 -11.24
CA ARG A 45 2.02 -9.34 -10.31
C ARG A 45 0.69 -9.04 -11.00
N LYS A 46 0.75 -8.46 -12.22
CA LYS A 46 -0.44 -8.16 -13.00
C LYS A 46 -1.10 -9.41 -13.56
N SER A 47 -0.32 -10.33 -14.16
CA SER A 47 -0.86 -11.54 -14.80
C SER A 47 -1.47 -12.52 -13.80
N GLN A 48 -0.88 -12.61 -12.59
CA GLN A 48 -1.35 -13.54 -11.56
C GLN A 48 -2.40 -12.91 -10.62
N GLY A 49 -2.58 -11.59 -10.63
CA GLY A 49 -3.43 -10.90 -9.66
C GLY A 49 -2.91 -11.01 -8.22
N LYS A 50 -1.58 -11.14 -8.04
CA LYS A 50 -0.95 -11.41 -6.75
C LYS A 50 0.20 -10.44 -6.47
N TYR A 51 0.55 -10.30 -5.19
CA TYR A 51 1.71 -9.53 -4.74
C TYR A 51 2.29 -10.14 -3.45
N VAL A 52 3.47 -9.69 -3.08
CA VAL A 52 4.16 -10.18 -1.88
C VAL A 52 4.20 -9.10 -0.83
N VAL A 53 3.95 -9.49 0.41
CA VAL A 53 4.19 -8.67 1.59
C VAL A 53 5.18 -9.39 2.50
N GLU A 54 6.08 -8.65 3.11
CA GLU A 54 7.13 -9.19 3.98
C GLU A 54 7.16 -8.47 5.32
N GLY A 55 7.40 -9.23 6.37
CA GLY A 55 7.62 -8.74 7.72
C GLY A 55 6.44 -8.97 8.66
N VAL A 56 6.77 -9.01 9.93
CA VAL A 56 5.86 -9.34 11.04
C VAL A 56 4.64 -8.44 11.07
N LYS A 57 4.84 -7.12 10.95
CA LYS A 57 3.73 -6.17 10.95
C LYS A 57 2.79 -6.38 9.77
N MET A 58 3.36 -6.53 8.57
CA MET A 58 2.58 -6.76 7.36
C MET A 58 1.77 -8.05 7.43
N PHE A 59 2.37 -9.13 7.95
CA PHE A 59 1.67 -10.39 8.18
C PHE A 59 0.53 -10.25 9.20
N LEU A 60 0.77 -9.60 10.32
CA LEU A 60 -0.26 -9.45 11.37
C LEU A 60 -1.47 -8.66 10.91
N GLU A 61 -1.26 -7.61 10.12
CA GLU A 61 -2.32 -6.76 9.58
C GLU A 61 -2.97 -7.31 8.31
N ALA A 62 -2.35 -8.28 7.63
CA ALA A 62 -2.89 -8.87 6.41
C ALA A 62 -4.27 -9.50 6.63
N PRO A 63 -5.29 -9.17 5.80
CA PRO A 63 -6.59 -9.83 5.83
C PRO A 63 -6.45 -11.32 5.51
N GLU A 64 -6.88 -12.20 6.42
CA GLU A 64 -6.70 -13.66 6.28
C GLU A 64 -7.33 -14.21 4.98
N ALA A 65 -8.45 -13.63 4.54
CA ALA A 65 -9.14 -14.04 3.31
C ALA A 65 -8.37 -13.70 2.01
N GLU A 66 -7.38 -12.83 2.08
CA GLU A 66 -6.57 -12.42 0.92
C GLU A 66 -5.20 -13.11 0.90
N ILE A 67 -4.85 -13.83 1.97
CA ILE A 67 -3.59 -14.60 2.04
C ILE A 67 -3.76 -15.88 1.24
N GLU A 68 -2.90 -16.09 0.24
CA GLU A 68 -2.88 -17.33 -0.55
C GLU A 68 -1.77 -18.28 -0.11
N GLU A 69 -0.59 -17.75 0.19
CA GLU A 69 0.56 -18.54 0.61
C GLU A 69 1.32 -17.81 1.72
N ILE A 70 1.84 -18.56 2.68
CA ILE A 70 2.70 -18.05 3.75
C ILE A 70 3.99 -18.82 3.73
N TYR A 71 5.10 -18.11 3.82
CA TYR A 71 6.43 -18.69 3.94
C TYR A 71 7.11 -18.17 5.20
N VAL A 72 7.68 -19.09 5.96
CA VAL A 72 8.34 -18.81 7.22
C VAL A 72 9.75 -19.37 7.17
N SER A 73 10.76 -18.58 7.55
CA SER A 73 12.12 -19.09 7.63
C SER A 73 12.32 -20.00 8.84
N GLU A 74 13.25 -20.92 8.72
CA GLU A 74 13.61 -21.84 9.80
C GLU A 74 13.99 -21.10 11.09
N SER A 75 14.86 -20.10 10.99
CA SER A 75 15.28 -19.27 12.13
C SER A 75 14.13 -18.49 12.77
N PHE A 76 13.16 -18.01 11.98
CA PHE A 76 11.97 -17.33 12.50
C PHE A 76 11.09 -18.34 13.27
N GLU A 77 10.87 -19.52 12.73
CA GLU A 77 10.07 -20.57 13.38
C GLU A 77 10.69 -20.97 14.72
N GLU A 78 12.02 -21.15 14.78
CA GLU A 78 12.75 -21.48 16.00
C GLU A 78 12.85 -20.33 16.99
N GLY A 79 13.03 -19.11 16.49
CA GLY A 79 13.25 -17.88 17.27
C GLY A 79 11.99 -17.14 17.69
N CYS A 80 10.82 -17.64 17.33
CA CYS A 80 9.55 -16.94 17.50
C CYS A 80 9.20 -16.59 18.96
N GLY A 81 9.83 -17.22 19.96
CA GLY A 81 9.67 -16.89 21.38
C GLY A 81 10.38 -15.62 21.86
N LYS A 82 11.27 -15.00 21.05
CA LYS A 82 12.09 -13.87 21.43
C LYS A 82 11.58 -12.52 20.94
N ASN A 83 10.61 -12.48 20.04
CA ASN A 83 10.05 -11.26 19.46
C ASN A 83 8.80 -10.82 20.25
N PRO A 84 8.62 -9.54 20.63
CA PRO A 84 7.42 -9.05 21.34
C PRO A 84 6.11 -9.29 20.57
N HIS A 85 6.15 -9.45 19.25
CA HIS A 85 4.98 -9.81 18.43
C HIS A 85 4.85 -11.31 18.17
N ALA A 86 5.75 -12.14 18.69
CA ALA A 86 5.81 -13.57 18.44
C ALA A 86 4.52 -14.30 18.82
N ALA A 87 3.97 -13.99 19.98
CA ALA A 87 2.73 -14.64 20.44
C ALA A 87 1.56 -14.37 19.48
N SER A 88 1.46 -13.15 18.95
CA SER A 88 0.44 -12.78 17.97
C SER A 88 0.66 -13.46 16.62
N CYS A 89 1.92 -13.55 16.16
CA CYS A 89 2.27 -14.29 14.95
C CYS A 89 1.95 -15.77 15.07
N LEU A 90 2.36 -16.42 16.15
CA LEU A 90 2.08 -17.84 16.41
C LEU A 90 0.58 -18.13 16.48
N LYS A 91 -0.20 -17.23 17.13
CA LYS A 91 -1.65 -17.34 17.17
C LYS A 91 -2.28 -17.27 15.77
N LYS A 92 -1.81 -16.36 14.91
CA LYS A 92 -2.30 -16.24 13.54
C LYS A 92 -1.83 -17.43 12.67
N LEU A 93 -0.55 -17.80 12.72
CA LEU A 93 0.00 -18.96 12.02
C LEU A 93 -0.70 -20.28 12.43
N GLY A 94 -1.08 -20.43 13.69
CA GLY A 94 -1.80 -21.63 14.18
C GLY A 94 -3.18 -21.83 13.55
N ARG A 95 -3.71 -20.86 12.80
CA ARG A 95 -5.00 -20.94 12.09
C ARG A 95 -4.84 -21.04 10.57
N LEU A 96 -3.64 -20.84 10.06
CA LEU A 96 -3.36 -20.76 8.63
C LEU A 96 -2.32 -21.82 8.24
N SER A 97 -2.40 -22.28 7.01
CA SER A 97 -1.36 -23.15 6.44
C SER A 97 -0.16 -22.29 6.02
N PHE A 98 1.05 -22.78 6.28
CA PHE A 98 2.29 -22.12 5.86
C PHE A 98 3.35 -23.16 5.48
N GLU A 99 4.34 -22.72 4.73
CA GLU A 99 5.50 -23.52 4.32
C GLU A 99 6.75 -23.02 5.04
N THR A 100 7.50 -23.93 5.64
CA THR A 100 8.82 -23.61 6.19
C THR A 100 9.86 -23.71 5.10
N VAL A 101 10.73 -22.71 5.03
CA VAL A 101 11.85 -22.66 4.07
C VAL A 101 13.17 -22.46 4.83
N SER A 102 14.30 -22.95 4.26
CA SER A 102 15.61 -22.64 4.84
C SER A 102 15.90 -21.14 4.80
N ASP A 103 16.74 -20.64 5.70
CA ASP A 103 17.11 -19.22 5.73
C ASP A 103 17.74 -18.74 4.42
N GLU A 104 18.52 -19.60 3.74
CA GLU A 104 19.09 -19.29 2.42
C GLU A 104 18.00 -19.09 1.37
N VAL A 105 16.99 -19.97 1.35
CA VAL A 105 15.85 -19.87 0.44
C VAL A 105 15.03 -18.64 0.76
N PHE A 106 14.78 -18.36 2.04
CA PHE A 106 14.04 -17.18 2.47
C PHE A 106 14.75 -15.89 2.02
N ALA A 107 16.05 -15.77 2.24
CA ALA A 107 16.86 -14.64 1.80
C ALA A 107 16.77 -14.42 0.27
N LYS A 108 16.66 -15.48 -0.52
CA LYS A 108 16.45 -15.39 -1.97
C LYS A 108 15.06 -14.91 -2.36
N MET A 109 14.04 -15.28 -1.57
CA MET A 109 12.65 -14.88 -1.77
C MET A 109 12.40 -13.43 -1.32
N SER A 110 13.13 -12.98 -0.32
CA SER A 110 13.01 -11.63 0.26
C SER A 110 13.50 -10.54 -0.70
N ASP A 111 12.93 -9.33 -0.55
CA ASP A 111 13.36 -8.08 -1.21
C ASP A 111 14.06 -7.13 -0.21
N THR A 112 14.35 -7.60 1.01
CA THR A 112 15.02 -6.79 2.04
C THR A 112 16.43 -7.34 2.35
N GLU A 113 17.35 -6.44 2.75
CA GLU A 113 18.71 -6.81 3.16
C GLU A 113 18.72 -7.58 4.49
N ALA A 114 17.76 -7.27 5.37
CA ALA A 114 17.62 -7.92 6.69
C ALA A 114 16.20 -8.52 6.81
N PRO A 115 15.97 -9.70 6.25
CA PRO A 115 14.67 -10.35 6.26
C PRO A 115 14.15 -10.64 7.67
N GLN A 116 12.86 -10.42 7.91
CA GLN A 116 12.23 -10.72 9.20
C GLN A 116 11.75 -12.18 9.31
N GLY A 117 11.97 -12.99 8.31
CA GLY A 117 11.68 -14.43 8.33
C GLY A 117 10.22 -14.82 8.11
N ILE A 118 9.35 -13.88 7.72
CA ILE A 118 7.97 -14.18 7.34
C ILE A 118 7.55 -13.33 6.15
N LEU A 119 6.94 -13.96 5.15
CA LEU A 119 6.34 -13.30 3.99
C LEU A 119 5.05 -14.00 3.56
N CYS A 120 4.18 -13.27 2.88
CA CYS A 120 2.94 -13.78 2.33
C CYS A 120 2.79 -13.42 0.86
N VAL A 121 2.23 -14.34 0.08
CA VAL A 121 1.65 -14.05 -1.22
C VAL A 121 0.18 -13.67 -1.00
N MET A 122 -0.18 -12.48 -1.43
CA MET A 122 -1.51 -11.91 -1.26
C MET A 122 -2.24 -11.83 -2.59
N LYS A 123 -3.55 -12.03 -2.57
CA LYS A 123 -4.44 -11.72 -3.69
C LYS A 123 -4.64 -10.21 -3.78
N LYS A 124 -4.60 -9.65 -4.98
CA LYS A 124 -4.93 -8.24 -5.21
C LYS A 124 -6.42 -8.01 -4.96
N ARG A 125 -6.72 -6.91 -4.28
CA ARG A 125 -8.08 -6.39 -4.19
C ARG A 125 -8.28 -5.38 -5.30
N GLU A 126 -9.43 -5.43 -5.95
CA GLU A 126 -9.88 -4.44 -6.91
C GLU A 126 -10.91 -3.54 -6.24
N TYR A 127 -10.77 -2.25 -6.44
CA TYR A 127 -11.69 -1.23 -5.99
C TYR A 127 -12.30 -0.54 -7.20
N SER A 128 -13.60 -0.32 -7.18
CA SER A 128 -14.26 0.44 -8.24
C SER A 128 -14.05 1.95 -8.00
N GLU A 129 -13.89 2.69 -9.08
CA GLU A 129 -13.87 4.15 -9.02
C GLU A 129 -15.18 4.69 -8.40
N THR A 130 -16.31 4.07 -8.73
CA THR A 130 -17.62 4.45 -8.19
C THR A 130 -17.66 4.37 -6.66
N ASP A 131 -17.06 3.34 -6.06
CA ASP A 131 -17.00 3.20 -4.60
C ASP A 131 -16.14 4.31 -3.98
N ILE A 132 -15.04 4.69 -4.63
CA ILE A 132 -14.14 5.76 -4.18
C ILE A 132 -14.84 7.12 -4.24
N LEU A 133 -15.66 7.37 -5.25
CA LEU A 133 -16.40 8.62 -5.43
C LEU A 133 -17.64 8.71 -4.55
N SER A 134 -18.04 7.63 -3.88
CA SER A 134 -19.25 7.56 -3.08
C SER A 134 -19.13 8.31 -1.75
N GLY A 135 -20.27 8.71 -1.20
CA GLY A 135 -20.37 9.39 0.11
C GLY A 135 -20.81 10.85 0.01
N ALA A 136 -21.23 11.42 1.15
CA ALA A 136 -21.78 12.78 1.18
C ALA A 136 -20.73 13.87 0.93
N ALA A 137 -19.50 13.66 1.37
CA ALA A 137 -18.40 14.61 1.22
C ALA A 137 -17.06 13.85 1.10
N PRO A 138 -16.82 13.09 0.01
CA PRO A 138 -15.60 12.29 -0.11
C PRO A 138 -14.35 13.18 -0.17
N LEU A 139 -13.28 12.72 0.46
CA LEU A 139 -11.93 13.27 0.32
C LEU A 139 -11.12 12.31 -0.55
N ILE A 140 -10.61 12.79 -1.68
CA ILE A 140 -9.97 11.95 -2.69
C ILE A 140 -8.61 12.52 -3.05
N MET A 141 -7.64 11.63 -3.28
CA MET A 141 -6.37 12.00 -3.89
C MET A 141 -6.34 11.54 -5.35
N VAL A 142 -5.94 12.41 -6.24
CA VAL A 142 -5.69 12.09 -7.66
C VAL A 142 -4.21 12.29 -7.92
N LEU A 143 -3.52 11.22 -8.24
CA LEU A 143 -2.07 11.22 -8.42
C LEU A 143 -1.73 11.05 -9.90
N GLU A 144 -1.04 12.02 -10.46
CA GLU A 144 -0.56 11.99 -11.83
C GLU A 144 0.92 11.71 -11.87
N ASP A 145 1.28 10.54 -12.42
CA ASP A 145 2.65 10.14 -12.73
C ASP A 145 3.63 10.21 -11.53
N ILE A 146 3.15 9.90 -10.32
CA ILE A 146 4.02 9.72 -9.16
C ILE A 146 4.88 8.50 -9.37
N GLN A 147 6.19 8.69 -9.58
CA GLN A 147 7.12 7.64 -9.99
C GLN A 147 7.95 7.06 -8.86
N ASP A 148 8.19 7.78 -7.77
CA ASP A 148 8.91 7.22 -6.62
C ASP A 148 8.01 6.31 -5.77
N PRO A 149 8.35 5.01 -5.64
CA PRO A 149 7.58 4.07 -4.84
C PRO A 149 7.47 4.45 -3.36
N GLY A 150 8.48 5.16 -2.83
CA GLY A 150 8.48 5.66 -1.47
C GLY A 150 7.46 6.77 -1.25
N ASN A 151 7.39 7.73 -2.19
CA ASN A 151 6.38 8.79 -2.17
C ASN A 151 4.97 8.19 -2.26
N LEU A 152 4.76 7.28 -3.21
CA LEU A 152 3.45 6.64 -3.39
C LEU A 152 2.99 5.92 -2.12
N GLY A 153 3.87 5.12 -1.50
CA GLY A 153 3.55 4.42 -0.26
C GLY A 153 3.33 5.37 0.93
N THR A 154 4.07 6.47 0.99
CA THR A 154 3.91 7.51 2.01
C THR A 154 2.59 8.24 1.85
N ILE A 155 2.18 8.57 0.61
CA ILE A 155 0.86 9.18 0.33
C ILE A 155 -0.25 8.24 0.79
N LEU A 156 -0.17 6.94 0.44
CA LEU A 156 -1.17 5.96 0.84
C LEU A 156 -1.29 5.84 2.37
N ARG A 157 -0.15 5.80 3.07
CA ARG A 157 -0.11 5.76 4.54
C ARG A 157 -0.71 7.02 5.16
N THR A 158 -0.40 8.19 4.62
CA THR A 158 -0.94 9.47 5.10
C THR A 158 -2.44 9.58 4.82
N ALA A 159 -2.87 9.09 3.67
CA ALA A 159 -4.28 9.03 3.27
C ALA A 159 -5.13 8.21 4.25
N GLU A 160 -4.63 7.06 4.72
CA GLU A 160 -5.28 6.30 5.78
C GLU A 160 -5.44 7.13 7.05
N GLY A 161 -4.34 7.76 7.51
CA GLY A 161 -4.36 8.59 8.73
C GLY A 161 -5.28 9.79 8.62
N ALA A 162 -5.46 10.34 7.42
CA ALA A 162 -6.33 11.48 7.13
C ALA A 162 -7.79 11.07 6.83
N GLY A 163 -8.11 9.78 6.77
CA GLY A 163 -9.46 9.33 6.43
C GLY A 163 -9.86 9.62 4.98
N VAL A 164 -8.91 9.59 4.05
CA VAL A 164 -9.16 9.73 2.61
C VAL A 164 -9.99 8.55 2.12
N CYS A 165 -11.05 8.83 1.37
CA CYS A 165 -11.98 7.81 0.87
C CYS A 165 -11.33 6.88 -0.17
N GLY A 166 -10.36 7.41 -0.94
CA GLY A 166 -9.59 6.61 -1.88
C GLY A 166 -8.60 7.43 -2.70
N ILE A 167 -7.76 6.72 -3.44
CA ILE A 167 -6.72 7.30 -4.29
C ILE A 167 -6.94 6.86 -5.73
N LEU A 168 -6.96 7.80 -6.65
CA LEU A 168 -7.02 7.57 -8.09
C LEU A 168 -5.63 7.84 -8.69
N LEU A 169 -5.12 6.89 -9.44
CA LEU A 169 -3.76 6.87 -9.95
C LEU A 169 -3.77 6.89 -11.47
N SER A 170 -3.01 7.79 -12.11
CA SER A 170 -2.75 7.65 -13.53
C SER A 170 -1.96 6.37 -13.82
N THR A 171 -2.05 5.88 -15.04
CA THR A 171 -1.26 4.70 -15.48
C THR A 171 0.25 4.93 -15.48
N GLY A 172 0.70 6.20 -15.40
CA GLY A 172 2.10 6.59 -15.27
C GLY A 172 2.65 6.54 -13.85
N CYS A 173 1.80 6.32 -12.85
CA CYS A 173 2.27 6.15 -11.47
C CYS A 173 3.03 4.82 -11.28
N ALA A 174 3.93 4.80 -10.30
CA ALA A 174 4.61 3.59 -9.88
C ALA A 174 3.62 2.47 -9.54
N ASP A 175 4.06 1.22 -9.69
CA ASP A 175 3.25 0.07 -9.28
C ASP A 175 3.06 0.07 -7.75
N ILE A 176 1.82 0.25 -7.31
CA ILE A 176 1.46 0.29 -5.89
C ILE A 176 1.81 -1.01 -5.17
N TYR A 177 1.89 -2.12 -5.90
CA TYR A 177 2.29 -3.43 -5.39
C TYR A 177 3.80 -3.70 -5.52
N ASN A 178 4.60 -2.69 -5.87
CA ASN A 178 6.06 -2.79 -5.79
C ASN A 178 6.49 -3.00 -4.33
N PRO A 179 7.43 -3.92 -4.02
CA PRO A 179 7.86 -4.19 -2.65
C PRO A 179 8.28 -2.94 -1.86
N LYS A 180 8.95 -1.98 -2.50
CA LYS A 180 9.32 -0.71 -1.87
C LYS A 180 8.08 0.13 -1.51
N THR A 181 7.07 0.19 -2.38
CA THR A 181 5.79 0.84 -2.10
C THR A 181 5.10 0.16 -0.93
N ILE A 182 4.92 -1.17 -1.00
CA ILE A 182 4.28 -1.97 0.05
C ILE A 182 4.90 -1.69 1.43
N ARG A 183 6.22 -1.72 1.54
CA ARG A 183 6.91 -1.42 2.81
C ARG A 183 6.60 -0.02 3.32
N SER A 184 6.59 0.98 2.42
CA SER A 184 6.33 2.38 2.78
C SER A 184 4.90 2.61 3.27
N THR A 185 3.92 1.76 2.88
CA THR A 185 2.52 1.86 3.32
C THR A 185 2.33 1.50 4.79
N MET A 186 3.23 0.70 5.37
CA MET A 186 3.12 0.22 6.75
C MET A 186 1.76 -0.44 7.07
N GLY A 187 1.14 -1.11 6.08
CA GLY A 187 -0.14 -1.81 6.21
C GLY A 187 -1.34 -1.07 5.62
N SER A 188 -1.23 0.22 5.29
CA SER A 188 -2.33 1.01 4.71
C SER A 188 -2.82 0.45 3.36
N ILE A 189 -1.99 -0.33 2.68
CA ILE A 189 -2.35 -1.02 1.44
C ILE A 189 -3.59 -1.93 1.59
N TYR A 190 -3.87 -2.41 2.78
CA TYR A 190 -5.01 -3.28 3.06
C TYR A 190 -6.32 -2.52 3.30
N ARG A 191 -6.25 -1.19 3.57
CA ARG A 191 -7.36 -0.42 4.10
C ARG A 191 -7.79 0.76 3.23
N VAL A 192 -6.85 1.37 2.51
CA VAL A 192 -7.16 2.52 1.65
C VAL A 192 -7.57 2.04 0.27
N PRO A 193 -8.79 2.34 -0.21
CA PRO A 193 -9.18 2.06 -1.58
C PRO A 193 -8.32 2.82 -2.59
N PHE A 194 -7.97 2.18 -3.69
CA PHE A 194 -7.28 2.85 -4.80
C PHE A 194 -7.64 2.21 -6.14
N SER A 195 -7.54 2.99 -7.19
CA SER A 195 -7.78 2.51 -8.56
C SER A 195 -6.86 3.22 -9.56
N TYR A 196 -6.36 2.47 -10.53
CA TYR A 196 -5.67 3.05 -11.68
C TYR A 196 -6.71 3.47 -12.72
N VAL A 197 -6.67 4.74 -13.14
CA VAL A 197 -7.57 5.28 -14.14
C VAL A 197 -6.84 5.46 -15.47
N SER A 198 -7.51 5.12 -16.56
CA SER A 198 -6.98 5.27 -17.92
C SER A 198 -6.99 6.72 -18.40
N SER A 199 -7.91 7.52 -17.89
CA SER A 199 -8.09 8.94 -18.24
C SER A 199 -8.45 9.75 -17.00
N ILE A 200 -7.54 10.65 -16.57
CA ILE A 200 -7.84 11.59 -15.48
C ILE A 200 -8.95 12.56 -15.91
N SER A 201 -9.02 12.93 -17.20
CA SER A 201 -10.06 13.84 -17.71
C SER A 201 -11.46 13.26 -17.52
N GLU A 202 -11.70 12.02 -17.98
CA GLU A 202 -12.99 11.37 -17.79
C GLU A 202 -13.33 11.17 -16.30
N THR A 203 -12.34 10.85 -15.50
CA THR A 203 -12.50 10.72 -14.05
C THR A 203 -12.86 12.07 -13.41
N ALA A 204 -12.26 13.17 -13.86
CA ALA A 204 -12.57 14.52 -13.40
C ALA A 204 -14.03 14.90 -13.74
N GLU A 205 -14.50 14.56 -14.94
CA GLU A 205 -15.91 14.77 -15.33
C GLU A 205 -16.88 14.03 -14.40
N ARG A 206 -16.56 12.76 -14.07
CA ARG A 206 -17.38 11.98 -13.12
C ARG A 206 -17.35 12.56 -11.70
N MET A 207 -16.19 13.03 -11.23
CA MET A 207 -16.08 13.69 -9.94
C MET A 207 -16.92 14.99 -9.89
N LYS A 208 -16.84 15.82 -10.92
CA LYS A 208 -17.64 17.04 -11.01
C LYS A 208 -19.14 16.74 -11.08
N ALA A 209 -19.54 15.73 -11.84
CA ALA A 209 -20.94 15.29 -11.88
C ALA A 209 -21.45 14.80 -10.52
N ALA A 210 -20.54 14.25 -9.67
CA ALA A 210 -20.84 13.85 -8.29
C ALA A 210 -20.75 15.03 -7.29
N GLY A 211 -20.51 16.26 -7.75
CA GLY A 211 -20.41 17.45 -6.89
C GLY A 211 -19.08 17.56 -6.11
N ILE A 212 -18.05 16.85 -6.56
CA ILE A 212 -16.71 16.90 -5.97
C ILE A 212 -15.90 18.00 -6.62
N LEU A 213 -15.36 18.93 -5.82
CA LEU A 213 -14.50 20.02 -6.29
C LEU A 213 -13.06 19.53 -6.42
N LEU A 214 -12.41 19.93 -7.51
CA LEU A 214 -11.05 19.55 -7.85
C LEU A 214 -10.08 20.70 -7.56
N TYR A 215 -9.06 20.41 -6.77
CA TYR A 215 -8.03 21.36 -6.35
C TYR A 215 -6.68 20.93 -6.91
N ALA A 216 -6.11 21.71 -7.83
CA ALA A 216 -4.76 21.45 -8.33
C ALA A 216 -3.71 22.08 -7.40
N ALA A 217 -2.82 21.24 -6.85
CA ALA A 217 -1.63 21.72 -6.17
C ALA A 217 -0.64 22.25 -7.20
N HIS A 218 -0.49 23.56 -7.29
CA HIS A 218 0.28 24.21 -8.34
C HIS A 218 1.09 25.38 -7.80
N LEU A 219 2.35 25.53 -8.24
CA LEU A 219 3.26 26.57 -7.75
C LEU A 219 2.74 27.99 -8.03
N GLN A 220 2.04 28.16 -9.15
CA GLN A 220 1.41 29.43 -9.55
C GLN A 220 -0.04 29.56 -9.06
N GLY A 221 -0.43 28.76 -8.06
CA GLY A 221 -1.77 28.82 -7.50
C GLY A 221 -2.10 30.22 -6.98
N SER A 222 -3.29 30.70 -7.32
CA SER A 222 -3.78 32.02 -6.91
C SER A 222 -4.18 32.05 -5.44
N LEU A 223 -4.65 30.93 -4.88
CA LEU A 223 -5.12 30.85 -3.52
C LEU A 223 -4.12 30.09 -2.63
N SER A 224 -4.01 30.50 -1.37
CA SER A 224 -3.37 29.67 -0.36
C SER A 224 -4.18 28.40 -0.14
N TYR A 225 -3.52 27.28 0.13
CA TYR A 225 -4.18 26.01 0.40
C TYR A 225 -5.15 26.03 1.59
N THR A 226 -5.08 27.08 2.43
CA THR A 226 -5.96 27.26 3.60
C THR A 226 -7.24 28.04 3.31
N GLU A 227 -7.34 28.68 2.13
CA GLU A 227 -8.47 29.55 1.80
C GLU A 227 -9.73 28.82 1.30
N PRO A 228 -9.62 27.72 0.48
CA PRO A 228 -10.80 27.04 0.00
C PRO A 228 -11.52 26.26 1.12
N ASP A 229 -12.82 26.00 0.92
CA ASP A 229 -13.65 25.18 1.78
C ASP A 229 -13.56 23.71 1.35
N TYR A 230 -12.94 22.87 2.19
CA TYR A 230 -12.79 21.42 1.99
C TYR A 230 -13.83 20.60 2.77
N THR A 231 -14.83 21.20 3.38
CA THR A 231 -15.89 20.49 4.12
C THR A 231 -16.83 19.71 3.19
N ARG A 232 -16.84 20.04 1.91
CA ARG A 232 -17.57 19.37 0.83
C ARG A 232 -16.74 18.25 0.19
N GLY A 233 -17.34 17.51 -0.75
CA GLY A 233 -16.60 16.57 -1.61
C GLY A 233 -15.41 17.27 -2.28
N SER A 234 -14.19 16.78 -2.01
CA SER A 234 -12.95 17.44 -2.41
C SER A 234 -11.97 16.43 -2.97
N ALA A 235 -11.32 16.75 -4.09
CA ALA A 235 -10.26 15.98 -4.68
C ALA A 235 -9.01 16.83 -4.88
N PHE A 236 -7.86 16.39 -4.36
CA PHE A 236 -6.57 17.04 -4.57
C PHE A 236 -5.82 16.35 -5.70
N LEU A 237 -5.44 17.14 -6.73
CA LEU A 237 -4.62 16.70 -7.84
C LEU A 237 -3.15 16.97 -7.49
N ILE A 238 -2.34 15.92 -7.45
CA ILE A 238 -0.90 15.96 -7.18
C ILE A 238 -0.17 15.40 -8.40
N GLY A 239 0.75 16.18 -8.92
CA GLY A 239 1.54 15.80 -10.10
C GLY A 239 2.87 15.12 -9.77
N ASN A 240 3.59 14.80 -10.84
CA ASN A 240 4.92 14.21 -10.83
C ASN A 240 5.91 15.03 -10.00
N GLU A 241 6.87 14.35 -9.38
CA GLU A 241 7.86 14.97 -8.47
C GLU A 241 8.75 16.04 -9.15
N GLY A 242 9.05 15.85 -10.42
CA GLY A 242 9.91 16.78 -11.18
C GLY A 242 9.13 17.80 -12.00
N ASN A 243 8.04 17.38 -12.63
CA ASN A 243 7.34 18.18 -13.62
C ASN A 243 6.00 18.76 -13.11
N GLY A 244 5.54 18.34 -11.94
CA GLY A 244 4.21 18.72 -11.44
C GLY A 244 3.07 18.08 -12.24
N LEU A 245 1.91 18.74 -12.19
CA LEU A 245 0.75 18.36 -13.02
C LEU A 245 0.96 18.76 -14.47
N ARG A 246 0.51 17.94 -15.40
CA ARG A 246 0.45 18.35 -16.81
C ARG A 246 -0.54 19.50 -16.97
N PRO A 247 -0.29 20.42 -17.93
CA PRO A 247 -1.19 21.57 -18.15
C PRO A 247 -2.64 21.17 -18.38
N GLU A 248 -2.88 20.11 -19.15
CA GLU A 248 -4.21 19.58 -19.42
C GLU A 248 -4.89 19.03 -18.16
N THR A 249 -4.15 18.39 -17.27
CA THR A 249 -4.68 17.88 -16.00
C THR A 249 -4.93 19.02 -15.02
N ALA A 250 -4.02 19.98 -14.94
CA ALA A 250 -4.20 21.16 -14.09
C ALA A 250 -5.46 21.97 -14.51
N ALA A 251 -5.72 22.09 -15.82
CA ALA A 251 -6.88 22.80 -16.35
C ALA A 251 -8.24 22.16 -16.00
N LEU A 252 -8.25 20.90 -15.53
CA LEU A 252 -9.46 20.24 -15.05
C LEU A 252 -9.90 20.75 -13.66
N ALA A 253 -8.99 21.35 -12.91
CA ALA A 253 -9.28 21.79 -11.54
C ALA A 253 -10.22 23.00 -11.53
N ASP A 254 -11.07 23.03 -10.51
CA ASP A 254 -11.95 24.18 -10.23
C ASP A 254 -11.16 25.30 -9.54
N CYS A 255 -10.05 24.95 -8.88
CA CYS A 255 -9.23 25.89 -8.14
C CYS A 255 -7.75 25.46 -8.14
N PHE A 256 -6.86 26.43 -8.35
CA PHE A 256 -5.41 26.28 -8.21
C PHE A 256 -4.99 26.75 -6.81
N ILE A 257 -4.43 25.85 -6.04
CA ILE A 257 -3.97 26.10 -4.67
C ILE A 257 -2.46 25.96 -4.57
N ARG A 258 -1.86 26.75 -3.69
CA ARG A 258 -0.43 26.68 -3.40
C ARG A 258 -0.18 26.54 -1.90
N ILE A 259 0.88 25.81 -1.57
CA ILE A 259 1.48 25.82 -0.24
C ILE A 259 2.55 26.93 -0.25
N PRO A 260 2.41 28.01 0.55
CA PRO A 260 3.35 29.12 0.53
C PRO A 260 4.75 28.69 0.97
N MET A 261 5.75 29.02 0.17
CA MET A 261 7.16 28.76 0.47
C MET A 261 7.81 30.03 0.98
N LYS A 262 8.45 30.00 2.15
CA LYS A 262 9.14 31.16 2.76
C LYS A 262 10.65 31.16 2.51
N GLY A 263 11.19 30.05 2.02
CA GLY A 263 12.61 29.88 1.73
C GLY A 263 12.92 29.98 0.23
N GLN A 264 14.10 29.49 -0.16
CA GLN A 264 14.55 29.49 -1.57
C GLN A 264 14.15 28.21 -2.32
N VAL A 265 13.54 27.22 -1.63
CA VAL A 265 13.08 26.00 -2.28
C VAL A 265 11.83 26.31 -3.12
N GLU A 266 11.80 25.80 -4.34
CA GLU A 266 10.70 26.06 -5.29
C GLU A 266 9.46 25.22 -4.99
N SER A 267 9.65 23.98 -4.49
CA SER A 267 8.56 23.03 -4.25
C SER A 267 8.86 22.12 -3.06
N LEU A 268 7.82 21.46 -2.56
CA LEU A 268 7.92 20.37 -1.59
C LEU A 268 7.96 19.00 -2.30
N ASN A 269 8.50 18.00 -1.61
CA ASN A 269 8.30 16.62 -1.99
C ASN A 269 6.80 16.32 -2.16
N ALA A 270 6.43 15.54 -3.18
CA ALA A 270 5.03 15.28 -3.53
C ALA A 270 4.23 14.64 -2.37
N ALA A 271 4.83 13.72 -1.62
CA ALA A 271 4.17 13.09 -0.48
C ALA A 271 3.97 14.08 0.68
N MET A 272 4.91 15.00 0.88
CA MET A 272 4.77 16.07 1.89
C MET A 272 3.67 17.03 1.50
N ALA A 273 3.62 17.48 0.24
CA ALA A 273 2.56 18.36 -0.26
C ALA A 273 1.19 17.70 -0.11
N ALA A 274 1.06 16.44 -0.55
CA ALA A 274 -0.16 15.66 -0.39
C ALA A 274 -0.59 15.57 1.09
N GLY A 275 0.35 15.31 2.00
CA GLY A 275 0.09 15.24 3.44
C GLY A 275 -0.45 16.54 4.02
N ILE A 276 0.16 17.66 3.67
CA ILE A 276 -0.28 18.99 4.12
C ILE A 276 -1.72 19.28 3.67
N LEU A 277 -2.05 18.99 2.41
CA LEU A 277 -3.39 19.21 1.86
C LEU A 277 -4.43 18.29 2.50
N MET A 278 -4.11 17.01 2.66
CA MET A 278 -5.00 16.06 3.34
C MET A 278 -5.32 16.51 4.76
N TYR A 279 -4.32 16.92 5.54
CA TYR A 279 -4.52 17.33 6.93
C TYR A 279 -5.15 18.73 7.07
N GLU A 280 -5.02 19.60 6.08
CA GLU A 280 -5.82 20.82 6.05
C GLU A 280 -7.31 20.50 5.88
N ALA A 281 -7.65 19.58 4.97
CA ALA A 281 -9.03 19.15 4.84
C ALA A 281 -9.55 18.49 6.13
N VAL A 282 -8.73 17.66 6.80
CA VAL A 282 -9.07 17.07 8.11
C VAL A 282 -9.32 18.15 9.16
N ARG A 283 -8.46 19.17 9.22
CA ARG A 283 -8.62 20.29 10.16
C ARG A 283 -9.98 20.98 9.98
N GLN A 284 -10.36 21.29 8.73
CA GLN A 284 -11.62 21.96 8.44
C GLN A 284 -12.84 21.08 8.72
N ARG A 285 -12.76 19.78 8.49
CA ARG A 285 -13.86 18.83 8.69
C ARG A 285 -14.10 18.45 10.16
N ASN A 286 -13.12 18.69 11.04
CA ASN A 286 -13.19 18.42 12.47
C ASN A 286 -13.45 19.67 13.33
N CYS A 287 -13.69 20.82 12.71
CA CYS A 287 -13.99 22.09 13.38
C CYS A 287 -15.49 22.34 13.53
#